data_dc58db7a09661fba103a8a54a9e87f45
#
_entry.id   dc58db7a09661fba103a8a54a9e87f45
#
_cell.length_a   1.000
_cell.length_b   1.000
_cell.length_c   1.000
_cell.angle_alpha   90.00
_cell.angle_beta   90.00
_cell.angle_gamma   90.00
#
_symmetry.space_group_name_H-M   'P 1'
#
loop_
_entity.id
_entity.type
_entity.pdbx_description
1 polymer ?
#
loop_
_entity_poly.entity_id
_entity_poly.type
_entity_poly.pdbx_seq_one_letter_code
_entity_poly.pdbx_strand_id
1 'polypeptide(L)'
;DMVEFAAQYGIVQNTLLKELSIPYAILLDDGKIIWTNTQFREVLGTTIRKDTYLSKYIPELNRGVFPKEENESVSLEFNYLDRDYQAEIQCVSVEGFSETEQLLEIPEEKEYFIAIHLQDVTELNQYIRANEEQRLVAGLVYIDNYEEVMESVEEVRQSLLVALIDRKINQYIADFSGIVKKLEKDKYFVVIKKESFNRMEKDRFSLLDEVKGVSIGNQI
;
A
#
# COMPACT_ATOMS: atom_id res chain seq x y z
N ASP A 1 -36.05 -29.03 -26.29
CA ASP A 1 -35.72 -28.30 -27.50
C ASP A 1 -35.16 -26.91 -27.20
N MET A 2 -35.59 -25.82 -27.89
CA MET A 2 -34.94 -24.51 -27.69
C MET A 2 -35.15 -23.93 -26.29
N VAL A 3 -36.32 -24.11 -25.71
CA VAL A 3 -36.67 -23.68 -24.34
C VAL A 3 -35.87 -24.46 -23.29
N GLU A 4 -35.69 -25.74 -23.50
CA GLU A 4 -34.91 -26.62 -22.62
C GLU A 4 -33.42 -26.32 -22.69
N PHE A 5 -32.90 -25.97 -23.87
CA PHE A 5 -31.54 -25.51 -24.08
C PHE A 5 -31.28 -24.15 -23.39
N ALA A 6 -32.18 -23.18 -23.52
CA ALA A 6 -32.09 -21.87 -22.86
C ALA A 6 -32.13 -22.01 -21.33
N ALA A 7 -33.01 -22.89 -20.80
CA ALA A 7 -33.08 -23.17 -19.37
C ALA A 7 -31.78 -23.84 -18.85
N GLN A 8 -31.22 -24.80 -19.58
CA GLN A 8 -29.98 -25.44 -19.25
C GLN A 8 -28.80 -24.45 -19.31
N TYR A 9 -28.77 -23.54 -20.31
CA TYR A 9 -27.74 -22.51 -20.45
C TYR A 9 -27.78 -21.53 -19.28
N GLY A 10 -28.95 -21.05 -18.87
CA GLY A 10 -29.15 -20.20 -17.70
C GLY A 10 -28.71 -20.86 -16.39
N ILE A 11 -28.98 -22.17 -16.21
CA ILE A 11 -28.51 -22.93 -15.05
C ILE A 11 -26.98 -23.00 -15.01
N VAL A 12 -26.36 -23.28 -16.16
CA VAL A 12 -24.86 -23.33 -16.25
C VAL A 12 -24.24 -21.97 -15.95
N GLN A 13 -24.76 -20.91 -16.55
CA GLN A 13 -24.28 -19.56 -16.28
C GLN A 13 -24.40 -19.19 -14.79
N ASN A 14 -25.55 -19.46 -14.20
CA ASN A 14 -25.82 -19.18 -12.79
C ASN A 14 -24.89 -19.98 -11.85
N THR A 15 -24.64 -21.24 -12.19
CA THR A 15 -23.69 -22.07 -11.44
C THR A 15 -22.28 -21.54 -11.57
N LEU A 16 -21.83 -21.19 -12.79
CA LEU A 16 -20.50 -20.61 -13.02
C LEU A 16 -20.31 -19.31 -12.25
N LEU A 17 -21.29 -18.40 -12.27
CA LEU A 17 -21.23 -17.15 -11.52
C LEU A 17 -21.15 -17.35 -10.01
N LYS A 18 -21.88 -18.34 -9.48
CA LYS A 18 -21.83 -18.67 -8.04
C LYS A 18 -20.51 -19.29 -7.61
N GLU A 19 -19.90 -20.05 -8.51
CA GLU A 19 -18.65 -20.78 -8.25
C GLU A 19 -17.38 -20.00 -8.67
N LEU A 20 -17.53 -18.76 -9.16
CA LEU A 20 -16.38 -17.90 -9.36
C LEU A 20 -15.57 -17.78 -8.06
N SER A 21 -14.28 -18.08 -8.15
CA SER A 21 -13.35 -17.98 -7.00
C SER A 21 -13.04 -16.54 -6.61
N ILE A 22 -13.47 -15.57 -7.42
CA ILE A 22 -13.28 -14.13 -7.16
C ILE A 22 -14.53 -13.60 -6.49
N PRO A 23 -14.44 -12.85 -5.37
CA PRO A 23 -15.56 -12.17 -4.74
C PRO A 23 -16.23 -11.20 -5.72
N TYR A 24 -17.52 -11.39 -5.99
CA TYR A 24 -18.26 -10.62 -6.97
C TYR A 24 -19.62 -10.18 -6.43
N ALA A 25 -19.99 -8.93 -6.70
CA ALA A 25 -21.28 -8.34 -6.34
C ALA A 25 -21.88 -7.53 -7.49
N ILE A 26 -23.21 -7.50 -7.56
CA ILE A 26 -23.98 -6.65 -8.46
C ILE A 26 -24.86 -5.74 -7.61
N LEU A 27 -24.80 -4.44 -7.88
CA LEU A 27 -25.50 -3.40 -7.15
C LEU A 27 -26.35 -2.57 -8.11
N LEU A 28 -27.36 -1.88 -7.56
CA LEU A 28 -27.97 -0.74 -8.22
C LEU A 28 -27.02 0.48 -8.19
N ASP A 29 -27.33 1.48 -8.99
CA ASP A 29 -26.62 2.76 -9.10
C ASP A 29 -26.51 3.54 -7.78
N ASP A 30 -27.41 3.26 -6.84
CA ASP A 30 -27.40 3.85 -5.49
C ASP A 30 -26.56 3.05 -4.47
N GLY A 31 -26.02 1.87 -4.88
CA GLY A 31 -25.22 0.99 -4.04
C GLY A 31 -26.00 -0.08 -3.29
N LYS A 32 -27.28 -0.25 -3.59
CA LYS A 32 -28.10 -1.34 -3.04
C LYS A 32 -27.67 -2.67 -3.64
N ILE A 33 -27.44 -3.69 -2.80
CA ILE A 33 -26.99 -5.00 -3.22
C ILE A 33 -28.14 -5.76 -3.85
N ILE A 34 -27.98 -6.16 -5.13
CA ILE A 34 -28.90 -7.04 -5.85
C ILE A 34 -28.47 -8.49 -5.68
N TRP A 35 -27.18 -8.75 -5.90
CA TRP A 35 -26.65 -10.10 -5.89
C TRP A 35 -25.19 -10.15 -5.45
N THR A 36 -24.79 -11.27 -4.84
CA THR A 36 -23.40 -11.56 -4.48
C THR A 36 -23.13 -13.06 -4.63
N ASN A 37 -21.92 -13.42 -5.01
CA ASN A 37 -21.49 -14.80 -4.95
C ASN A 37 -21.09 -15.22 -3.52
N THR A 38 -20.72 -16.47 -3.34
CA THR A 38 -20.33 -17.03 -2.03
C THR A 38 -19.07 -16.36 -1.49
N GLN A 39 -18.06 -16.15 -2.34
CA GLN A 39 -16.80 -15.54 -1.99
C GLN A 39 -16.97 -14.12 -1.48
N PHE A 40 -17.85 -13.33 -2.10
CA PHE A 40 -18.12 -11.96 -1.63
C PHE A 40 -18.75 -11.95 -0.22
N ARG A 41 -19.66 -12.91 0.05
CA ARG A 41 -20.24 -13.07 1.39
C ARG A 41 -19.21 -13.50 2.43
N GLU A 42 -18.25 -14.35 2.06
CA GLU A 42 -17.15 -14.76 2.92
C GLU A 42 -16.25 -13.59 3.27
N VAL A 43 -15.93 -12.71 2.31
CA VAL A 43 -15.17 -11.47 2.57
C VAL A 43 -15.90 -10.59 3.58
N LEU A 44 -17.21 -10.41 3.45
CA LEU A 44 -17.99 -9.60 4.38
C LEU A 44 -18.09 -10.23 5.78
N GLY A 45 -17.88 -11.53 5.91
CA GLY A 45 -17.94 -12.27 7.19
C GLY A 45 -19.32 -12.26 7.86
N THR A 46 -20.37 -11.87 7.13
CA THR A 46 -21.71 -11.73 7.68
C THR A 46 -22.80 -12.05 6.65
N THR A 47 -24.00 -12.36 7.14
CA THR A 47 -25.16 -12.56 6.27
C THR A 47 -25.67 -11.22 5.75
N ILE A 48 -25.71 -11.09 4.42
CA ILE A 48 -26.28 -9.92 3.76
C ILE A 48 -27.80 -9.96 3.90
N ARG A 49 -28.37 -8.90 4.45
CA ARG A 49 -29.84 -8.75 4.51
C ARG A 49 -30.37 -8.23 3.17
N LYS A 50 -31.59 -8.63 2.81
CA LYS A 50 -32.28 -8.03 1.67
C LYS A 50 -32.34 -6.50 1.82
N ASP A 51 -32.30 -5.80 0.72
CA ASP A 51 -32.43 -4.35 0.64
C ASP A 51 -31.34 -3.58 1.42
N THR A 52 -30.13 -4.07 1.41
CA THR A 52 -29.01 -3.44 2.12
C THR A 52 -28.03 -2.78 1.13
N TYR A 53 -27.47 -1.66 1.52
CA TYR A 53 -26.44 -0.93 0.77
C TYR A 53 -25.05 -1.47 1.11
N LEU A 54 -24.17 -1.59 0.10
CA LEU A 54 -22.82 -2.08 0.30
C LEU A 54 -22.01 -1.20 1.25
N SER A 55 -22.20 0.11 1.19
CA SER A 55 -21.54 1.09 2.07
C SER A 55 -21.79 0.89 3.56
N LYS A 56 -22.79 0.09 3.93
CA LYS A 56 -23.02 -0.30 5.33
C LYS A 56 -21.96 -1.27 5.86
N TYR A 57 -21.40 -2.09 4.98
CA TYR A 57 -20.37 -3.07 5.30
C TYR A 57 -18.98 -2.52 5.00
N ILE A 58 -18.82 -1.89 3.83
CA ILE A 58 -17.59 -1.28 3.33
C ILE A 58 -17.89 0.18 2.99
N PRO A 59 -17.67 1.12 3.93
CA PRO A 59 -18.02 2.54 3.74
C PRO A 59 -17.33 3.20 2.55
N GLU A 60 -16.13 2.71 2.17
CA GLU A 60 -15.35 3.17 1.03
C GLU A 60 -16.07 2.92 -0.30
N LEU A 61 -16.83 1.82 -0.39
CA LEU A 61 -17.60 1.43 -1.57
C LEU A 61 -19.01 2.05 -1.54
N ASN A 62 -19.07 3.35 -1.73
CA ASN A 62 -20.31 4.12 -1.74
C ASN A 62 -20.58 4.76 -3.10
N ARG A 63 -21.78 5.29 -3.29
CA ARG A 63 -22.24 5.90 -4.55
C ARG A 63 -21.27 6.96 -5.13
N GLY A 64 -20.48 7.62 -4.28
CA GLY A 64 -19.57 8.68 -4.70
C GLY A 64 -18.37 8.17 -5.53
N VAL A 65 -18.03 6.88 -5.41
CA VAL A 65 -16.91 6.26 -6.14
C VAL A 65 -17.38 5.43 -7.34
N PHE A 66 -18.68 5.27 -7.55
CA PHE A 66 -19.19 4.48 -8.65
C PHE A 66 -19.09 5.23 -9.98
N PRO A 67 -18.63 4.54 -11.05
CA PRO A 67 -18.62 5.09 -12.39
C PRO A 67 -20.05 5.45 -12.83
N LYS A 68 -20.16 6.47 -13.66
CA LYS A 68 -21.46 7.01 -14.12
C LYS A 68 -21.71 6.77 -15.61
N GLU A 69 -20.66 6.48 -16.34
CA GLU A 69 -20.74 6.24 -17.77
C GLU A 69 -20.65 4.74 -18.07
N GLU A 70 -21.35 4.30 -19.10
CA GLU A 70 -21.31 2.92 -19.55
C GLU A 70 -19.89 2.49 -19.91
N ASN A 71 -19.50 1.28 -19.49
CA ASN A 71 -18.15 0.70 -19.65
C ASN A 71 -17.01 1.47 -18.95
N GLU A 72 -17.32 2.50 -18.16
CA GLU A 72 -16.34 3.11 -17.28
C GLU A 72 -16.00 2.15 -16.11
N SER A 73 -14.74 2.07 -15.75
CA SER A 73 -14.27 1.31 -14.59
C SER A 73 -13.45 2.17 -13.64
N VAL A 74 -13.60 1.92 -12.36
CA VAL A 74 -12.85 2.60 -11.29
C VAL A 74 -12.20 1.53 -10.42
N SER A 75 -10.91 1.69 -10.15
CA SER A 75 -10.17 0.85 -9.21
C SER A 75 -9.97 1.61 -7.90
N LEU A 76 -10.24 0.95 -6.77
CA LEU A 76 -10.13 1.51 -5.43
C LEU A 76 -9.49 0.51 -4.48
N GLU A 77 -8.42 0.93 -3.78
CA GLU A 77 -7.84 0.15 -2.70
C GLU A 77 -8.42 0.57 -1.35
N PHE A 78 -8.69 -0.39 -0.48
CA PHE A 78 -9.19 -0.16 0.88
C PHE A 78 -8.77 -1.28 1.83
N ASN A 79 -8.82 -1.00 3.14
CA ASN A 79 -8.59 -2.01 4.17
C ASN A 79 -9.92 -2.45 4.77
N TYR A 80 -10.13 -3.75 4.89
CA TYR A 80 -11.32 -4.34 5.49
C TYR A 80 -10.95 -5.59 6.29
N LEU A 81 -11.32 -5.64 7.58
CA LEU A 81 -11.01 -6.75 8.50
C LEU A 81 -9.52 -7.15 8.48
N ASP A 82 -8.64 -6.15 8.61
CA ASP A 82 -7.16 -6.30 8.61
C ASP A 82 -6.57 -6.89 7.32
N ARG A 83 -7.32 -6.85 6.20
CA ARG A 83 -6.86 -7.23 4.87
C ARG A 83 -6.93 -6.06 3.91
N ASP A 84 -5.99 -6.01 2.99
CA ASP A 84 -5.96 -5.02 1.92
C ASP A 84 -6.70 -5.59 0.69
N TYR A 85 -7.71 -4.88 0.22
CA TYR A 85 -8.47 -5.24 -0.97
C TYR A 85 -8.36 -4.18 -2.05
N GLN A 86 -8.33 -4.65 -3.29
CA GLN A 86 -8.54 -3.82 -4.47
C GLN A 86 -9.93 -4.15 -5.02
N ALA A 87 -10.80 -3.13 -5.11
CA ALA A 87 -12.09 -3.24 -5.78
C ALA A 87 -11.97 -2.71 -7.20
N GLU A 88 -12.42 -3.50 -8.17
CA GLU A 88 -12.69 -3.05 -9.52
C GLU A 88 -14.21 -2.87 -9.66
N ILE A 89 -14.62 -1.64 -9.98
CA ILE A 89 -16.01 -1.20 -10.02
C ILE A 89 -16.31 -0.80 -11.46
N GLN A 90 -17.31 -1.43 -12.05
CA GLN A 90 -17.67 -1.21 -13.45
C GLN A 90 -19.15 -0.88 -13.59
N CYS A 91 -19.47 0.10 -14.44
CA CYS A 91 -20.84 0.37 -14.88
C CYS A 91 -21.18 -0.52 -16.08
N VAL A 92 -22.22 -1.31 -15.95
CA VAL A 92 -22.66 -2.28 -16.96
C VAL A 92 -24.09 -1.96 -17.40
N SER A 93 -24.31 -1.77 -18.70
CA SER A 93 -25.63 -1.54 -19.27
C SER A 93 -26.52 -2.78 -19.19
N VAL A 94 -27.82 -2.53 -19.04
CA VAL A 94 -28.85 -3.57 -19.08
C VAL A 94 -29.24 -3.92 -20.53
N GLU A 95 -28.83 -3.11 -21.52
CA GLU A 95 -29.14 -3.39 -22.93
C GLU A 95 -28.49 -4.71 -23.39
N GLY A 96 -29.31 -5.72 -23.64
CA GLY A 96 -28.88 -7.05 -24.06
C GLY A 96 -29.19 -8.16 -23.07
N PHE A 97 -29.66 -7.85 -21.87
CA PHE A 97 -30.28 -8.84 -21.00
C PHE A 97 -31.71 -9.13 -21.55
N SER A 98 -31.90 -10.27 -22.18
CA SER A 98 -33.21 -10.65 -22.68
C SER A 98 -34.17 -10.91 -21.51
N GLU A 99 -35.47 -10.60 -21.72
CA GLU A 99 -36.58 -10.81 -20.76
C GLU A 99 -36.67 -12.25 -20.18
N THR A 100 -35.87 -13.17 -20.69
CA THR A 100 -35.83 -14.58 -20.28
C THR A 100 -34.89 -14.85 -19.09
N GLU A 101 -34.05 -13.91 -18.70
CA GLU A 101 -33.09 -14.10 -17.61
C GLU A 101 -33.59 -13.45 -16.31
N GLN A 102 -34.69 -13.97 -15.76
CA GLN A 102 -35.27 -13.61 -14.44
C GLN A 102 -34.36 -13.99 -13.24
N LEU A 103 -33.05 -14.01 -13.41
CA LEU A 103 -32.12 -14.38 -12.36
C LEU A 103 -31.84 -13.25 -11.38
N LEU A 104 -32.07 -12.01 -11.80
CA LEU A 104 -31.95 -10.82 -10.99
C LEU A 104 -33.29 -10.12 -10.94
N GLU A 105 -33.84 -9.86 -9.75
CA GLU A 105 -35.03 -9.01 -9.56
C GLU A 105 -34.62 -7.54 -9.89
N ILE A 106 -34.49 -7.24 -11.18
CA ILE A 106 -34.10 -5.92 -11.67
C ILE A 106 -35.36 -5.08 -11.77
N PRO A 107 -35.36 -3.86 -11.19
CA PRO A 107 -36.44 -2.91 -11.46
C PRO A 107 -36.42 -2.50 -12.95
N GLU A 108 -37.59 -2.59 -13.62
CA GLU A 108 -37.78 -2.31 -15.06
C GLU A 108 -37.35 -0.90 -15.50
N GLU A 109 -37.06 0.01 -14.57
CA GLU A 109 -36.69 1.43 -14.81
C GLU A 109 -35.19 1.68 -14.83
N LYS A 110 -34.32 0.67 -14.64
CA LYS A 110 -32.89 0.88 -14.53
C LYS A 110 -32.17 0.58 -15.84
N GLU A 111 -31.32 1.51 -16.27
CA GLU A 111 -30.54 1.42 -17.50
C GLU A 111 -29.20 0.71 -17.32
N TYR A 112 -28.65 0.68 -16.08
CA TYR A 112 -27.36 0.08 -15.77
C TYR A 112 -27.26 -0.41 -14.33
N PHE A 113 -26.27 -1.27 -14.09
CA PHE A 113 -25.85 -1.73 -12.76
C PHE A 113 -24.40 -1.39 -12.49
N ILE A 114 -24.04 -1.55 -11.24
CA ILE A 114 -22.65 -1.51 -10.78
C ILE A 114 -22.21 -2.95 -10.48
N ALA A 115 -21.23 -3.42 -11.25
CA ALA A 115 -20.56 -4.68 -11.01
C ALA A 115 -19.28 -4.41 -10.21
N ILE A 116 -19.07 -5.16 -9.12
CA ILE A 116 -17.88 -5.03 -8.28
C ILE A 116 -17.24 -6.38 -8.10
N HIS A 117 -15.93 -6.48 -8.32
CA HIS A 117 -15.17 -7.60 -7.86
C HIS A 117 -14.03 -7.15 -6.94
N LEU A 118 -13.68 -8.00 -5.98
CA LEU A 118 -12.65 -7.72 -4.99
C LEU A 118 -11.46 -8.66 -5.21
N GLN A 119 -10.27 -8.11 -5.12
CA GLN A 119 -9.03 -8.87 -5.08
C GLN A 119 -8.35 -8.64 -3.73
N ASP A 120 -8.03 -9.72 -3.02
CA ASP A 120 -7.19 -9.64 -1.83
C ASP A 120 -5.74 -9.37 -2.28
N VAL A 121 -5.24 -8.21 -1.94
CA VAL A 121 -3.89 -7.75 -2.27
C VAL A 121 -2.99 -7.67 -1.04
N THR A 122 -3.42 -8.27 0.08
CA THR A 122 -2.71 -8.21 1.36
C THR A 122 -1.27 -8.72 1.24
N GLU A 123 -1.08 -9.91 0.68
CA GLU A 123 0.26 -10.47 0.50
C GLU A 123 1.10 -9.62 -0.47
N LEU A 124 0.50 -9.18 -1.58
CA LEU A 124 1.18 -8.32 -2.54
C LEU A 124 1.66 -7.03 -1.87
N ASN A 125 0.80 -6.35 -1.12
CA ASN A 125 1.14 -5.13 -0.41
C ASN A 125 2.21 -5.37 0.68
N GLN A 126 2.17 -6.50 1.36
CA GLN A 126 3.22 -6.90 2.30
C GLN A 126 4.57 -7.08 1.60
N TYR A 127 4.60 -7.76 0.44
CA TYR A 127 5.82 -7.91 -0.35
C TYR A 127 6.35 -6.58 -0.88
N ILE A 128 5.46 -5.71 -1.35
CA ILE A 128 5.85 -4.36 -1.82
C ILE A 128 6.48 -3.57 -0.67
N ARG A 129 5.84 -3.54 0.51
CA ARG A 129 6.38 -2.85 1.70
C ARG A 129 7.72 -3.43 2.13
N ALA A 130 7.83 -4.76 2.23
CA ALA A 130 9.08 -5.43 2.58
C ALA A 130 10.20 -5.13 1.57
N ASN A 131 9.89 -5.09 0.28
CA ASN A 131 10.86 -4.75 -0.77
C ASN A 131 11.31 -3.28 -0.65
N GLU A 132 10.37 -2.36 -0.44
CA GLU A 132 10.68 -0.93 -0.25
C GLU A 132 11.55 -0.70 1.00
N GLU A 133 11.28 -1.38 2.10
CA GLU A 133 12.07 -1.29 3.34
C GLU A 133 13.50 -1.82 3.17
N GLN A 134 13.68 -2.83 2.32
CA GLN A 134 15.00 -3.42 2.04
C GLN A 134 15.81 -2.67 0.99
N ARG A 135 15.22 -1.70 0.28
CA ARG A 135 15.95 -0.88 -0.69
C ARG A 135 17.15 -0.21 -0.05
N LEU A 136 18.25 -0.17 -0.80
CA LEU A 136 19.45 0.54 -0.35
C LEU A 136 19.34 2.02 -0.67
N VAL A 137 19.67 2.83 0.33
CA VAL A 137 19.79 4.29 0.23
C VAL A 137 21.27 4.61 0.36
N ALA A 138 21.80 5.35 -0.60
CA ALA A 138 23.15 5.87 -0.56
C ALA A 138 23.12 7.36 -0.20
N GLY A 139 24.07 7.81 0.60
CA GLY A 139 24.19 9.19 1.03
C GLY A 139 25.64 9.60 1.25
N LEU A 140 25.84 10.89 1.43
CA LEU A 140 27.11 11.48 1.79
C LEU A 140 26.95 12.23 3.12
N VAL A 141 27.90 12.00 4.03
CA VAL A 141 28.06 12.77 5.26
C VAL A 141 29.25 13.68 5.08
N TYR A 142 29.03 14.97 5.26
CA TYR A 142 30.06 16.01 5.21
C TYR A 142 30.27 16.59 6.62
N ILE A 143 31.53 16.82 6.98
CA ILE A 143 31.88 17.53 8.18
C ILE A 143 32.17 18.99 7.78
N ASP A 144 31.21 19.85 8.07
CA ASP A 144 31.37 21.28 7.85
C ASP A 144 32.51 21.84 8.76
N ASN A 145 33.22 22.83 8.25
CA ASN A 145 34.30 23.53 8.98
C ASN A 145 35.44 22.60 9.43
N TYR A 146 35.64 21.45 8.74
CA TYR A 146 36.66 20.46 9.11
C TYR A 146 38.06 21.12 9.22
N GLU A 147 38.47 21.90 8.22
CA GLU A 147 39.79 22.52 8.19
C GLU A 147 39.94 23.56 9.30
N GLU A 148 38.94 24.40 9.52
CA GLU A 148 38.93 25.41 10.59
C GLU A 148 39.06 24.75 11.98
N VAL A 149 38.35 23.66 12.21
CA VAL A 149 38.46 22.89 13.45
C VAL A 149 39.84 22.27 13.60
N MET A 150 40.41 21.72 12.53
CA MET A 150 41.73 21.11 12.58
C MET A 150 42.83 22.15 12.85
N GLU A 151 42.75 23.33 12.25
CA GLU A 151 43.71 24.44 12.50
C GLU A 151 43.65 24.96 13.95
N SER A 152 42.49 24.84 14.61
CA SER A 152 42.32 25.25 16.00
C SER A 152 42.92 24.29 17.04
N VAL A 153 43.32 23.09 16.61
CA VAL A 153 43.80 22.01 17.47
C VAL A 153 45.30 21.76 17.26
N GLU A 154 46.03 21.55 18.35
CA GLU A 154 47.47 21.21 18.28
C GLU A 154 47.69 19.95 17.40
N GLU A 155 48.74 19.98 16.58
CA GLU A 155 49.02 18.94 15.56
C GLU A 155 49.04 17.52 16.14
N VAL A 156 49.55 17.30 17.35
CA VAL A 156 49.57 16.01 18.03
C VAL A 156 48.15 15.51 18.36
N ARG A 157 47.20 16.40 18.58
CA ARG A 157 45.83 16.11 18.94
C ARG A 157 44.90 15.94 17.73
N GLN A 158 45.29 16.49 16.57
CA GLN A 158 44.51 16.41 15.33
C GLN A 158 44.22 14.95 14.93
N SER A 159 45.24 14.09 14.97
CA SER A 159 45.10 12.67 14.64
C SER A 159 44.14 11.93 15.58
N LEU A 160 44.14 12.29 16.87
CA LEU A 160 43.21 11.72 17.84
C LEU A 160 41.78 12.20 17.58
N LEU A 161 41.60 13.48 17.27
CA LEU A 161 40.28 14.05 16.94
C LEU A 161 39.69 13.37 15.72
N VAL A 162 40.45 13.20 14.64
CA VAL A 162 40.02 12.49 13.42
C VAL A 162 39.60 11.07 13.76
N ALA A 163 40.42 10.34 14.55
CA ALA A 163 40.07 8.95 14.93
C ALA A 163 38.78 8.86 15.77
N LEU A 164 38.52 9.82 16.65
CA LEU A 164 37.28 9.88 17.42
C LEU A 164 36.09 10.19 16.56
N ILE A 165 36.17 11.11 15.61
CA ILE A 165 35.10 11.41 14.63
C ILE A 165 34.86 10.20 13.77
N ASP A 166 35.89 9.57 13.18
CA ASP A 166 35.77 8.35 12.38
C ASP A 166 35.07 7.25 13.16
N ARG A 167 35.47 7.05 14.41
CA ARG A 167 34.86 6.04 15.28
C ARG A 167 33.36 6.33 15.51
N LYS A 168 32.99 7.56 15.78
CA LYS A 168 31.61 7.97 16.03
C LYS A 168 30.73 7.74 14.80
N ILE A 169 31.19 8.19 13.62
CA ILE A 169 30.45 8.00 12.37
C ILE A 169 30.29 6.50 12.06
N ASN A 170 31.39 5.72 12.18
CA ASN A 170 31.32 4.28 11.94
C ASN A 170 30.38 3.58 12.90
N GLN A 171 30.41 3.92 14.19
CA GLN A 171 29.55 3.32 15.20
C GLN A 171 28.08 3.65 14.94
N TYR A 172 27.77 4.92 14.70
CA TYR A 172 26.39 5.35 14.41
C TYR A 172 25.82 4.63 13.19
N ILE A 173 26.56 4.58 12.09
CA ILE A 173 26.12 3.90 10.88
C ILE A 173 25.97 2.39 11.11
N ALA A 174 26.86 1.77 11.89
CA ALA A 174 26.77 0.35 12.24
C ALA A 174 25.53 0.03 13.10
N ASP A 175 25.14 0.92 14.02
CA ASP A 175 23.92 0.76 14.84
C ASP A 175 22.64 0.71 13.99
N PHE A 176 22.69 1.31 12.79
CA PHE A 176 21.64 1.20 11.78
C PHE A 176 21.91 0.12 10.72
N SER A 177 22.84 -0.80 10.98
CA SER A 177 23.25 -1.87 10.06
C SER A 177 23.69 -1.37 8.68
N GLY A 178 24.26 -0.18 8.64
CA GLY A 178 24.77 0.46 7.43
C GLY A 178 26.26 0.19 7.19
N ILE A 179 26.69 0.54 6.01
CA ILE A 179 28.09 0.52 5.58
C ILE A 179 28.54 1.96 5.39
N VAL A 180 29.73 2.30 5.90
CA VAL A 180 30.34 3.59 5.70
C VAL A 180 31.74 3.43 5.13
N LYS A 181 32.11 4.31 4.22
CA LYS A 181 33.45 4.41 3.64
C LYS A 181 33.89 5.86 3.64
N LYS A 182 35.01 6.14 4.28
CA LYS A 182 35.64 7.45 4.19
C LYS A 182 36.19 7.65 2.77
N LEU A 183 35.79 8.73 2.12
CA LEU A 183 36.27 9.12 0.78
C LEU A 183 37.38 10.13 0.84
N GLU A 184 37.18 11.16 1.66
CA GLU A 184 38.11 12.27 1.86
C GLU A 184 38.25 12.58 3.38
N LYS A 185 39.01 13.58 3.73
CA LYS A 185 39.23 13.94 5.14
C LYS A 185 37.92 14.25 5.88
N ASP A 186 37.01 14.89 5.19
CA ASP A 186 35.72 15.43 5.67
C ASP A 186 34.50 14.76 5.09
N LYS A 187 34.66 13.73 4.20
CA LYS A 187 33.59 13.10 3.46
C LYS A 187 33.50 11.61 3.71
N TYR A 188 32.28 11.14 3.97
CA TYR A 188 31.97 9.73 4.14
C TYR A 188 30.81 9.35 3.21
N PHE A 189 31.00 8.27 2.48
CA PHE A 189 29.95 7.62 1.71
C PHE A 189 29.28 6.57 2.60
N VAL A 190 27.96 6.61 2.66
CA VAL A 190 27.17 5.69 3.47
C VAL A 190 26.14 4.96 2.62
N VAL A 191 25.91 3.69 2.92
CA VAL A 191 24.85 2.87 2.33
C VAL A 191 24.10 2.18 3.45
N ILE A 192 22.80 2.37 3.48
CA ILE A 192 21.92 1.82 4.51
C ILE A 192 20.63 1.32 3.88
N LYS A 193 19.87 0.46 4.57
CA LYS A 193 18.52 0.10 4.16
C LYS A 193 17.55 1.27 4.34
N LYS A 194 16.51 1.34 3.51
CA LYS A 194 15.49 2.38 3.59
C LYS A 194 14.79 2.40 4.95
N GLU A 195 14.52 1.24 5.54
CA GLU A 195 13.99 1.11 6.90
C GLU A 195 14.89 1.83 7.92
N SER A 196 16.21 1.56 7.86
CA SER A 196 17.20 2.20 8.74
C SER A 196 17.26 3.71 8.52
N PHE A 197 17.21 4.15 7.26
CA PHE A 197 17.16 5.58 6.92
C PHE A 197 15.93 6.26 7.54
N ASN A 198 14.76 5.66 7.43
CA ASN A 198 13.52 6.19 8.02
C ASN A 198 13.62 6.26 9.57
N ARG A 199 14.33 5.33 10.21
CA ARG A 199 14.61 5.37 11.65
C ARG A 199 15.56 6.53 12.00
N MET A 200 16.63 6.72 11.21
CA MET A 200 17.55 7.84 11.39
C MET A 200 16.84 9.19 11.21
N GLU A 201 15.94 9.31 10.26
CA GLU A 201 15.15 10.50 10.02
C GLU A 201 14.22 10.82 11.21
N LYS A 202 13.55 9.81 11.78
CA LYS A 202 12.74 9.95 13.00
C LYS A 202 13.58 10.37 14.21
N ASP A 203 14.81 9.88 14.31
CA ASP A 203 15.81 10.25 15.33
C ASP A 203 16.47 11.61 15.04
N ARG A 204 16.05 12.31 13.98
CA ARG A 204 16.58 13.60 13.54
C ARG A 204 18.10 13.59 13.32
N PHE A 205 18.63 12.46 12.87
CA PHE A 205 20.06 12.29 12.62
C PHE A 205 20.93 12.70 13.83
N SER A 206 20.72 12.05 14.99
CA SER A 206 21.42 12.33 16.25
C SER A 206 22.96 12.28 16.14
N LEU A 207 23.48 11.67 15.06
CA LEU A 207 24.90 11.73 14.69
C LEU A 207 25.46 13.16 14.72
N LEU A 208 24.67 14.16 14.29
CA LEU A 208 25.12 15.56 14.27
C LEU A 208 25.47 16.06 15.67
N ASP A 209 24.68 15.70 16.67
CA ASP A 209 24.92 16.10 18.05
C ASP A 209 26.06 15.28 18.66
N GLU A 210 26.19 14.02 18.33
CA GLU A 210 27.28 13.15 18.77
C GLU A 210 28.65 13.61 18.24
N VAL A 211 28.73 14.02 16.97
CA VAL A 211 29.95 14.52 16.36
C VAL A 211 30.32 15.90 16.91
N LYS A 212 29.35 16.80 17.09
CA LYS A 212 29.57 18.12 17.72
C LYS A 212 30.08 18.00 19.16
N GLY A 213 29.67 16.96 19.88
CA GLY A 213 30.08 16.67 21.24
C GLY A 213 31.49 16.06 21.37
N VAL A 214 32.18 15.78 20.26
CA VAL A 214 33.54 15.25 20.30
C VAL A 214 34.51 16.34 20.75
N SER A 215 34.97 16.26 21.98
CA SER A 215 36.01 17.16 22.54
C SER A 215 37.21 16.36 23.02
N ILE A 216 38.38 16.90 22.81
CA ILE A 216 39.65 16.33 23.29
C ILE A 216 40.01 16.97 24.61
N GLY A 217 39.59 16.30 25.70
CA GLY A 217 39.95 16.74 27.07
C GLY A 217 39.21 17.99 27.50
N ASN A 218 38.82 18.04 28.78
CA ASN A 218 38.21 19.23 29.39
C ASN A 218 39.07 20.48 29.11
N GLN A 219 38.59 21.29 28.19
CA GLN A 219 38.86 22.72 28.28
C GLN A 219 37.59 23.37 28.77
N ILE A 220 37.61 23.72 30.03
CA ILE A 220 36.79 24.74 30.65
C ILE A 220 37.09 26.06 29.97
#